data_567a6d2bc2c291f60ccdfb89f113cfc5
#
_entry.id   567a6d2bc2c291f60ccdfb89f113cfc5
#
_cell.length_a   1.000
_cell.length_b   1.000
_cell.length_c   1.000
_cell.angle_alpha   90.00
_cell.angle_beta   90.00
_cell.angle_gamma   90.00
#
_symmetry.space_group_name_H-M   'P 1'
#
loop_
_entity.id
_entity.type
_entity.pdbx_description
1 polymer ?
#
loop_
_entity_poly.entity_id
_entity_poly.type
_entity_poly.pdbx_seq_one_letter_code
_entity_poly.pdbx_strand_id
1 'polypeptide(L)'
;MREIILDTETTGLSIENGHRIIEIAACEMKNYVLTGKTLHLYINPERKIDKAASSVHGITNKDLIEKPRFIDIHEEFLEFIRDDQMVIHNAEFDISFLNNELKICGINPLKNKILDTLKLAKIKYPGSLANLDTLCRRFNI
;
A
#
# COMPACT_ATOMS: atom_id res chain seq x y z
N MET A 1 -2.12 3.87 21.31
CA MET A 1 -1.44 3.09 20.27
C MET A 1 -1.71 3.73 18.92
N ARG A 2 -0.65 4.02 18.21
CA ARG A 2 -0.74 4.58 16.84
C ARG A 2 -0.59 3.46 15.81
N GLU A 3 -1.48 3.45 14.84
CA GLU A 3 -1.45 2.49 13.73
C GLU A 3 -1.58 3.23 12.41
N ILE A 4 -1.02 2.67 11.36
CA ILE A 4 -1.08 3.22 10.00
C ILE A 4 -1.85 2.25 9.11
N ILE A 5 -3.00 2.70 8.63
CA ILE A 5 -3.77 1.97 7.63
C ILE A 5 -3.22 2.38 6.26
N LEU A 6 -2.83 1.41 5.44
CA LEU A 6 -2.12 1.68 4.20
C LEU A 6 -2.60 0.80 3.06
N ASP A 7 -2.59 1.37 1.86
CA ASP A 7 -2.84 0.69 0.60
C ASP A 7 -1.93 1.24 -0.50
N THR A 8 -1.63 0.44 -1.51
CA THR A 8 -0.80 0.82 -2.66
C THR A 8 -1.45 0.45 -3.98
N GLU A 9 -1.07 1.19 -5.03
CA GLU A 9 -1.31 0.79 -6.42
C GLU A 9 0.02 0.62 -7.12
N THR A 10 0.07 -0.27 -8.11
CA THR A 10 1.30 -0.68 -8.78
C THR A 10 1.12 -0.70 -10.31
N THR A 11 2.24 -0.82 -11.02
CA THR A 11 2.22 -0.99 -12.48
C THR A 11 1.79 -2.39 -12.93
N GLY A 12 1.78 -3.37 -12.02
CA GLY A 12 1.42 -4.76 -12.30
C GLY A 12 1.53 -5.62 -11.05
N LEU A 13 1.52 -6.95 -11.20
CA LEU A 13 1.33 -7.88 -10.08
C LEU A 13 2.63 -8.45 -9.49
N SER A 14 3.77 -8.34 -10.17
CA SER A 14 4.99 -9.06 -9.81
C SER A 14 6.21 -8.17 -9.79
N ILE A 15 6.93 -8.17 -8.66
CA ILE A 15 8.22 -7.47 -8.54
C ILE A 15 9.30 -8.13 -9.41
N GLU A 16 9.23 -9.42 -9.66
CA GLU A 16 10.16 -10.15 -10.52
C GLU A 16 10.10 -9.66 -11.96
N ASN A 17 8.95 -9.20 -12.41
CA ASN A 17 8.77 -8.60 -13.74
C ASN A 17 9.09 -7.10 -13.77
N GLY A 18 9.69 -6.57 -12.71
CA GLY A 18 10.09 -5.18 -12.64
C GLY A 18 8.97 -4.19 -12.35
N HIS A 19 7.82 -4.66 -11.85
CA HIS A 19 6.72 -3.76 -11.52
C HIS A 19 7.04 -2.89 -10.30
N ARG A 20 6.47 -1.70 -10.29
CA ARG A 20 6.79 -0.62 -9.36
C ARG A 20 5.52 -0.04 -8.75
N ILE A 21 5.66 0.60 -7.58
CA ILE A 21 4.58 1.33 -6.92
C ILE A 21 4.32 2.65 -7.65
N ILE A 22 3.03 3.00 -7.80
CA ILE A 22 2.60 4.26 -8.42
C ILE A 22 1.76 5.14 -7.50
N GLU A 23 1.20 4.58 -6.44
CA GLU A 23 0.39 5.32 -5.47
C GLU A 23 0.54 4.69 -4.09
N ILE A 24 0.66 5.54 -3.07
CA ILE A 24 0.60 5.15 -1.66
C ILE A 24 -0.43 6.03 -1.00
N ALA A 25 -1.41 5.41 -0.33
CA ALA A 25 -2.37 6.09 0.51
C ALA A 25 -2.27 5.53 1.93
N ALA A 26 -2.20 6.40 2.92
CA ALA A 26 -2.12 6.01 4.32
C ALA A 26 -2.92 6.95 5.21
N CYS A 27 -3.49 6.39 6.27
CA CYS A 27 -4.24 7.12 7.31
C CYS A 27 -3.68 6.78 8.67
N GLU A 28 -3.58 7.80 9.54
CA GLU A 28 -3.23 7.59 10.94
C GLU A 28 -4.47 7.24 11.75
N MET A 29 -4.33 6.22 12.58
CA MET A 29 -5.33 5.83 13.58
C MET A 29 -4.68 5.78 14.96
N LYS A 30 -5.33 6.35 15.98
CA LYS A 30 -4.92 6.26 17.38
C LYS A 30 -6.05 5.70 18.21
N ASN A 31 -5.75 4.64 18.97
CA ASN A 31 -6.75 3.99 19.83
C ASN A 31 -8.05 3.70 19.08
N TYR A 32 -7.92 3.13 17.86
CA TYR A 32 -9.02 2.73 16.98
C TYR A 32 -9.87 3.89 16.42
N VAL A 33 -9.36 5.13 16.47
CA VAL A 33 -10.03 6.31 15.92
C VAL A 33 -9.12 6.99 14.90
N LEU A 34 -9.67 7.29 13.72
CA LEU A 34 -8.95 8.05 12.70
C LEU A 34 -8.66 9.47 13.22
N THR A 35 -7.41 9.90 13.09
CA THR A 35 -6.99 11.23 13.58
C THR A 35 -7.19 12.35 12.55
N GLY A 36 -7.44 11.98 11.30
CA GLY A 36 -7.50 12.92 10.18
C GLY A 36 -6.15 13.16 9.50
N LYS A 37 -5.04 12.68 10.07
CA LYS A 37 -3.74 12.76 9.39
C LYS A 37 -3.64 11.69 8.32
N THR A 38 -3.26 12.11 7.13
CA THR A 38 -3.14 11.24 5.95
C THR A 38 -1.86 11.49 5.19
N LEU A 39 -1.44 10.50 4.43
CA LEU A 39 -0.38 10.61 3.43
C LEU A 39 -0.95 10.09 2.12
N HIS A 40 -0.82 10.86 1.03
CA HIS A 40 -1.26 10.43 -0.28
C HIS A 40 -0.22 10.86 -1.31
N LEU A 41 0.44 9.87 -1.91
CA LEU A 41 1.55 10.08 -2.84
C LEU A 41 1.28 9.38 -4.16
N TYR A 42 1.41 10.12 -5.27
CA TYR A 42 1.54 9.55 -6.60
C TYR A 42 3.01 9.53 -6.98
N ILE A 43 3.46 8.45 -7.61
CA ILE A 43 4.87 8.17 -7.84
C ILE A 43 5.08 7.82 -9.30
N ASN A 44 6.10 8.44 -9.91
CA ASN A 44 6.56 8.07 -11.24
C ASN A 44 7.35 6.74 -11.14
N PRO A 45 6.83 5.65 -11.74
CA PRO A 45 7.48 4.34 -11.63
C PRO A 45 8.65 4.15 -12.58
N GLU A 46 8.96 5.13 -13.42
CA GLU A 46 9.99 5.06 -14.46
C GLU A 46 9.81 3.88 -15.43
N ARG A 47 8.58 3.45 -15.62
CA ARG A 47 8.17 2.39 -16.56
C ARG A 47 6.70 2.55 -16.93
N LYS A 48 6.29 1.81 -17.95
CA LYS A 48 4.88 1.76 -18.36
C LYS A 48 4.03 0.97 -17.36
N ILE A 49 2.79 1.40 -17.19
CA ILE A 49 1.77 0.68 -16.43
C ILE A 49 1.17 -0.40 -17.34
N ASP A 50 1.01 -1.61 -16.80
CA ASP A 50 0.30 -2.67 -17.51
C ASP A 50 -1.17 -2.28 -17.72
N LYS A 51 -1.72 -2.61 -18.90
CA LYS A 51 -3.13 -2.32 -19.21
C LYS A 51 -4.10 -2.93 -18.20
N ALA A 52 -3.80 -4.14 -17.72
CA ALA A 52 -4.61 -4.80 -16.71
C ALA A 52 -4.64 -4.00 -15.39
N ALA A 53 -3.50 -3.46 -14.97
CA ALA A 53 -3.41 -2.62 -13.79
C ALA A 53 -4.17 -1.30 -13.98
N SER A 54 -3.96 -0.61 -15.10
CA SER A 54 -4.68 0.62 -15.43
C SER A 54 -6.20 0.43 -15.47
N SER A 55 -6.67 -0.73 -15.92
CA SER A 55 -8.09 -1.06 -15.93
C SER A 55 -8.69 -1.18 -14.53
N VAL A 56 -7.88 -1.54 -13.54
CA VAL A 56 -8.31 -1.66 -12.13
C VAL A 56 -8.32 -0.31 -11.42
N HIS A 57 -7.19 0.43 -11.44
CA HIS A 57 -7.03 1.66 -10.67
C HIS A 57 -7.27 2.96 -11.45
N GLY A 58 -7.37 2.89 -12.77
CA GLY A 58 -7.66 4.05 -13.63
C GLY A 58 -6.52 5.06 -13.80
N ILE A 59 -5.34 4.79 -13.24
CA ILE A 59 -4.19 5.67 -13.36
C ILE A 59 -3.47 5.40 -14.69
N THR A 60 -3.12 6.46 -15.41
CA THR A 60 -2.45 6.36 -16.72
C THR A 60 -0.98 6.78 -16.63
N ASN A 61 -0.19 6.38 -17.63
CA ASN A 61 1.21 6.80 -17.72
C ASN A 61 1.34 8.33 -17.75
N LYS A 62 0.43 9.01 -18.43
CA LYS A 62 0.41 10.47 -18.53
C LYS A 62 0.20 11.13 -17.16
N ASP A 63 -0.59 10.53 -16.29
CA ASP A 63 -0.86 11.06 -14.95
C ASP A 63 0.40 11.09 -14.09
N LEU A 64 1.37 10.22 -14.35
CA LEU A 64 2.54 10.00 -13.50
C LEU A 64 3.84 10.60 -14.02
N ILE A 65 3.86 11.08 -15.28
CA ILE A 65 5.10 11.51 -15.96
C ILE A 65 5.83 12.64 -15.22
N GLU A 66 5.10 13.53 -14.56
CA GLU A 66 5.65 14.65 -13.79
C GLU A 66 5.66 14.41 -12.27
N LYS A 67 5.27 13.22 -11.84
CA LYS A 67 5.28 12.88 -10.41
C LYS A 67 6.69 12.53 -9.94
N PRO A 68 6.97 12.72 -8.64
CA PRO A 68 8.27 12.36 -8.08
C PRO A 68 8.48 10.85 -8.15
N ARG A 69 9.75 10.44 -8.17
CA ARG A 69 10.13 9.03 -8.05
C ARG A 69 10.08 8.59 -6.59
N PHE A 70 10.09 7.31 -6.34
CA PHE A 70 10.09 6.80 -4.96
C PHE A 70 11.29 7.32 -4.15
N ILE A 71 12.47 7.42 -4.77
CA ILE A 71 13.67 7.96 -4.09
C ILE A 71 13.47 9.40 -3.62
N ASP A 72 12.63 10.17 -4.29
CA ASP A 72 12.36 11.57 -3.94
C ASP A 72 11.39 11.68 -2.75
N ILE A 73 10.56 10.65 -2.50
CA ILE A 73 9.50 10.70 -1.47
C ILE A 73 9.70 9.70 -0.33
N HIS A 74 10.71 8.85 -0.39
CA HIS A 74 10.87 7.77 0.59
C HIS A 74 11.05 8.29 2.03
N GLU A 75 11.71 9.42 2.22
CA GLU A 75 11.89 10.01 3.55
C GLU A 75 10.55 10.45 4.14
N GLU A 76 9.73 11.13 3.36
CA GLU A 76 8.38 11.53 3.76
C GLU A 76 7.52 10.33 4.14
N PHE A 77 7.59 9.27 3.34
CA PHE A 77 6.89 8.02 3.60
C PHE A 77 7.35 7.37 4.92
N LEU A 78 8.66 7.19 5.10
CA LEU A 78 9.23 6.58 6.30
C LEU A 78 8.95 7.41 7.56
N GLU A 79 8.99 8.74 7.45
CA GLU A 79 8.67 9.64 8.56
C GLU A 79 7.20 9.53 8.97
N PHE A 80 6.30 9.32 8.01
CA PHE A 80 4.88 9.14 8.31
C PHE A 80 4.60 7.83 9.04
N ILE A 81 5.16 6.71 8.57
CA ILE A 81 4.88 5.39 9.15
C ILE A 81 5.66 5.13 10.45
N ARG A 82 6.86 5.70 10.62
CA ARG A 82 7.75 5.46 11.77
C ARG A 82 7.95 3.95 12.03
N ASP A 83 7.95 3.55 13.29
CA ASP A 83 8.02 2.15 13.73
C ASP A 83 6.64 1.58 14.13
N ASP A 84 5.57 2.28 13.78
CA ASP A 84 4.23 1.92 14.19
C ASP A 84 3.69 0.71 13.42
N GLN A 85 2.72 0.03 14.02
CA GLN A 85 2.04 -1.08 13.36
C GLN A 85 1.32 -0.61 12.11
N MET A 86 1.45 -1.37 11.03
CA MET A 86 0.75 -1.10 9.78
C MET A 86 -0.41 -2.09 9.62
N VAL A 87 -1.55 -1.57 9.19
CA VAL A 87 -2.78 -2.32 8.95
C VAL A 87 -3.05 -2.32 7.45
N ILE A 88 -2.97 -3.48 6.82
CA ILE A 88 -3.02 -3.62 5.36
C ILE A 88 -3.87 -4.82 4.99
N HIS A 89 -4.71 -4.69 3.97
CA HIS A 89 -5.47 -5.81 3.42
C HIS A 89 -4.66 -6.54 2.35
N ASN A 90 -4.33 -7.82 2.57
CA ASN A 90 -3.40 -8.60 1.74
C ASN A 90 -1.98 -8.03 1.79
N ALA A 91 -1.47 -7.85 2.99
CA ALA A 91 -0.25 -7.11 3.29
C ALA A 91 1.00 -7.63 2.60
N GLU A 92 1.10 -8.94 2.33
CA GLU A 92 2.25 -9.53 1.65
C GLU A 92 2.53 -8.87 0.31
N PHE A 93 1.49 -8.54 -0.45
CA PHE A 93 1.59 -7.83 -1.72
C PHE A 93 2.23 -6.44 -1.53
N ASP A 94 1.61 -5.59 -0.71
CA ASP A 94 2.08 -4.21 -0.50
C ASP A 94 3.47 -4.15 0.13
N ILE A 95 3.72 -4.98 1.13
CA ILE A 95 5.02 -5.01 1.83
C ILE A 95 6.14 -5.47 0.89
N SER A 96 5.90 -6.44 0.02
CA SER A 96 6.89 -6.88 -0.95
C SER A 96 7.26 -5.76 -1.93
N PHE A 97 6.28 -5.00 -2.42
CA PHE A 97 6.50 -3.85 -3.29
C PHE A 97 7.21 -2.71 -2.56
N LEU A 98 6.80 -2.39 -1.34
CA LEU A 98 7.47 -1.35 -0.53
C LEU A 98 8.92 -1.71 -0.23
N ASN A 99 9.18 -2.95 0.17
CA ASN A 99 10.54 -3.41 0.45
C ASN A 99 11.40 -3.43 -0.81
N ASN A 100 10.83 -3.76 -1.96
CA ASN A 100 11.54 -3.69 -3.24
C ASN A 100 11.94 -2.24 -3.58
N GLU A 101 11.04 -1.28 -3.39
CA GLU A 101 11.33 0.14 -3.59
C GLU A 101 12.45 0.62 -2.65
N LEU A 102 12.38 0.25 -1.38
CA LEU A 102 13.43 0.60 -0.40
C LEU A 102 14.78 -0.03 -0.77
N LYS A 103 14.78 -1.27 -1.22
CA LYS A 103 15.99 -1.96 -1.69
C LYS A 103 16.64 -1.23 -2.86
N ILE A 104 15.86 -0.77 -3.83
CA ILE A 104 16.36 0.02 -4.97
C ILE A 104 17.01 1.32 -4.47
N CYS A 105 16.49 1.92 -3.41
CA CYS A 105 17.05 3.12 -2.78
C CYS A 105 18.26 2.83 -1.87
N GLY A 106 18.64 1.56 -1.68
CA GLY A 106 19.72 1.17 -0.77
C GLY A 106 19.33 1.21 0.71
N ILE A 107 18.03 1.12 1.01
CA ILE A 107 17.48 1.20 2.36
C ILE A 107 17.03 -0.21 2.81
N ASN A 108 17.19 -0.49 4.11
CA ASN A 108 16.78 -1.76 4.70
C ASN A 108 15.26 -1.97 4.63
N PRO A 109 14.81 -3.24 4.58
CA PRO A 109 13.39 -3.57 4.60
C PRO A 109 12.68 -3.01 5.84
N LEU A 110 11.37 -2.80 5.72
CA LEU A 110 10.50 -2.40 6.83
C LEU A 110 10.56 -3.44 7.97
N LYS A 111 10.59 -2.97 9.22
CA LYS A 111 10.58 -3.81 10.43
C LYS A 111 9.28 -3.64 11.22
N ASN A 112 8.36 -2.84 10.73
CA ASN A 112 7.07 -2.58 11.35
C ASN A 112 6.29 -3.89 11.57
N LYS A 113 5.56 -3.97 12.67
CA LYS A 113 4.56 -5.03 12.84
C LYS A 113 3.46 -4.83 11.80
N ILE A 114 2.98 -5.92 11.24
CA ILE A 114 1.94 -5.91 10.21
C ILE A 114 0.71 -6.65 10.72
N LEU A 115 -0.44 -5.99 10.67
CA LEU A 115 -1.73 -6.62 10.82
C LEU A 115 -2.35 -6.75 9.42
N ASP A 116 -2.44 -7.99 8.93
CA ASP A 116 -3.08 -8.29 7.65
C ASP A 116 -4.56 -8.58 7.85
N THR A 117 -5.41 -7.66 7.43
CA THR A 117 -6.86 -7.78 7.60
C THR A 117 -7.47 -8.87 6.74
N LEU A 118 -6.83 -9.30 5.65
CA LEU A 118 -7.25 -10.47 4.88
C LEU A 118 -7.07 -11.74 5.70
N LYS A 119 -5.90 -11.92 6.31
CA LYS A 119 -5.63 -13.09 7.18
C LYS A 119 -6.56 -13.10 8.40
N LEU A 120 -6.76 -11.94 9.02
CA LEU A 120 -7.67 -11.80 10.16
C LEU A 120 -9.10 -12.19 9.78
N ALA A 121 -9.58 -11.74 8.62
CA ALA A 121 -10.92 -12.08 8.14
C ALA A 121 -11.08 -13.59 7.89
N LYS A 122 -10.07 -14.23 7.31
CA LYS A 122 -10.08 -15.68 7.08
C LYS A 122 -10.12 -16.49 8.38
N ILE A 123 -9.49 -15.99 9.44
CA ILE A 123 -9.53 -16.61 10.77
C ILE A 123 -10.92 -16.43 11.41
N LYS A 124 -11.48 -15.24 11.34
CA LYS A 124 -12.79 -14.93 11.95
C LYS A 124 -13.97 -15.53 11.21
N TYR A 125 -13.87 -15.65 9.90
CA TYR A 125 -14.96 -16.11 9.03
C TYR A 125 -14.45 -17.20 8.07
N PRO A 126 -14.10 -18.39 8.60
CA PRO A 126 -13.56 -19.47 7.77
C PRO A 126 -14.53 -19.85 6.64
N GLY A 127 -14.00 -20.03 5.42
CA GLY A 127 -14.80 -20.42 4.25
C GLY A 127 -15.59 -19.29 3.60
N SER A 128 -15.62 -18.09 4.19
CA SER A 128 -16.27 -16.93 3.58
C SER A 128 -15.29 -16.15 2.68
N LEU A 129 -15.85 -15.44 1.68
CA LEU A 129 -15.06 -14.49 0.90
C LEU A 129 -14.50 -13.40 1.81
N ALA A 130 -13.22 -13.10 1.63
CA ALA A 130 -12.48 -12.17 2.48
C ALA A 130 -11.88 -10.98 1.72
N ASN A 131 -12.30 -10.73 0.46
CA ASN A 131 -11.89 -9.54 -0.25
C ASN A 131 -12.48 -8.29 0.43
N LEU A 132 -11.86 -7.14 0.21
CA LEU A 132 -12.21 -5.91 0.92
C LEU A 132 -13.67 -5.48 0.66
N ASP A 133 -14.15 -5.56 -0.58
CA ASP A 133 -15.52 -5.20 -0.94
C ASP A 133 -16.55 -6.08 -0.21
N THR A 134 -16.27 -7.37 -0.12
CA THR A 134 -17.15 -8.32 0.62
C THR A 134 -17.17 -7.99 2.10
N LEU A 135 -16.03 -7.68 2.71
CA LEU A 135 -15.94 -7.29 4.12
C LEU A 135 -16.67 -5.98 4.39
N CYS A 136 -16.50 -4.99 3.52
CA CYS A 136 -17.24 -3.71 3.65
C CYS A 136 -18.75 -3.93 3.62
N ARG A 137 -19.25 -4.76 2.72
CA ARG A 137 -20.67 -5.12 2.67
C ARG A 137 -21.14 -5.84 3.93
N ARG A 138 -20.33 -6.80 4.44
CA ARG A 138 -20.64 -7.53 5.69
C ARG A 138 -20.76 -6.60 6.88
N PHE A 139 -19.91 -5.58 6.97
CA PHE A 139 -19.88 -4.64 8.09
C PHE A 139 -20.66 -3.35 7.84
N ASN A 140 -21.37 -3.25 6.72
CA ASN A 140 -22.14 -2.05 6.37
C ASN A 140 -21.29 -0.77 6.28
N ILE A 141 -20.13 -0.88 5.64
CA ILE A 141 -19.24 0.25 5.43
C ILE A 141 -19.36 0.76 4.00
#